data_226c569d2532506b4c46240327f3b4d6
#
_entry.id   226c569d2532506b4c46240327f3b4d6
#
_cell.length_a   1.000
_cell.length_b   1.000
_cell.length_c   1.000
_cell.angle_alpha   90.00
_cell.angle_beta   90.00
_cell.angle_gamma   90.00
#
_symmetry.space_group_name_H-M   'P 1'
#
loop_
_entity.id
_entity.type
_entity.pdbx_description
1 polymer ?
#
loop_
_entity_poly.entity_id
_entity_poly.type
_entity_poly.pdbx_seq_one_letter_code
_entity_poly.pdbx_strand_id
1 'polypeptide(L)'
;MGLRDELQAELAQAFNTDLADAVSAVEGSRSVQGVYDPELGGSTSINTRYVGRGVFGQYKAREIDGTRILSTDIRLKILQNELFMKEGDEVTQTPAAPAIGDRINDHRVMNVGQDPAKATWTIQLRK
;
A
#
# COMPACT_ATOMS: atom_id res chain seq x y z
N MET A 1 -8.33 -24.26 6.19
CA MET A 1 -8.17 -22.79 6.17
C MET A 1 -7.25 -22.37 7.29
N GLY A 2 -6.34 -21.48 7.00
CA GLY A 2 -5.37 -21.02 7.99
C GLY A 2 -5.86 -19.78 8.73
N LEU A 3 -5.13 -19.42 9.77
CA LEU A 3 -5.38 -18.21 10.56
C LEU A 3 -5.41 -16.96 9.69
N ARG A 4 -4.55 -16.90 8.66
CA ARG A 4 -4.52 -15.77 7.72
C ARG A 4 -5.86 -15.56 7.03
N ASP A 5 -6.49 -16.65 6.55
CA ASP A 5 -7.76 -16.56 5.84
C ASP A 5 -8.89 -16.12 6.77
N GLU A 6 -8.88 -16.61 8.00
CA GLU A 6 -9.85 -16.20 9.01
C GLU A 6 -9.70 -14.72 9.37
N LEU A 7 -8.47 -14.26 9.59
CA LEU A 7 -8.20 -12.86 9.87
C LEU A 7 -8.60 -11.95 8.72
N GLN A 8 -8.31 -12.36 7.49
CA GLN A 8 -8.68 -11.58 6.33
C GLN A 8 -10.20 -11.47 6.17
N ALA A 9 -10.92 -12.55 6.43
CA ALA A 9 -12.37 -12.54 6.38
C ALA A 9 -12.98 -11.62 7.45
N GLU A 10 -12.48 -11.71 8.68
CA GLU A 10 -12.94 -10.85 9.78
C GLU A 10 -12.63 -9.38 9.54
N LEU A 11 -11.41 -9.09 9.05
CA LEU A 11 -11.00 -7.72 8.74
C LEU A 11 -11.80 -7.15 7.57
N ALA A 12 -12.09 -7.97 6.55
CA ALA A 12 -12.92 -7.53 5.44
C ALA A 12 -14.33 -7.20 5.89
N GLN A 13 -14.89 -8.00 6.79
CA GLN A 13 -16.20 -7.72 7.38
C GLN A 13 -16.18 -6.42 8.20
N ALA A 14 -15.14 -6.22 9.01
CA ALA A 14 -14.98 -4.98 9.78
C ALA A 14 -14.86 -3.78 8.86
N PHE A 15 -14.12 -3.89 7.75
CA PHE A 15 -14.00 -2.83 6.75
C PHE A 15 -15.35 -2.51 6.10
N ASN A 16 -16.19 -3.52 5.89
CA ASN A 16 -17.50 -3.33 5.26
C ASN A 16 -18.55 -2.76 6.22
N THR A 17 -18.38 -2.95 7.52
CA THR A 17 -19.37 -2.56 8.54
C THR A 17 -18.82 -1.52 9.51
N ASP A 18 -17.98 -1.93 10.44
CA ASP A 18 -17.56 -1.10 11.57
C ASP A 18 -16.63 0.04 11.15
N LEU A 19 -15.83 -0.16 10.11
CA LEU A 19 -14.85 0.79 9.64
C LEU A 19 -15.20 1.39 8.27
N ALA A 20 -16.43 1.17 7.79
CA ALA A 20 -16.83 1.60 6.44
C ALA A 20 -16.60 3.10 6.22
N ASP A 21 -16.85 3.93 7.23
CA ASP A 21 -16.65 5.39 7.13
C ASP A 21 -15.16 5.78 7.13
N ALA A 22 -14.29 4.92 7.65
CA ALA A 22 -12.85 5.16 7.72
C ALA A 22 -12.08 4.52 6.56
N VAL A 23 -12.71 3.65 5.79
CA VAL A 23 -12.08 2.98 4.65
C VAL A 23 -12.05 3.91 3.45
N SER A 24 -10.89 4.05 2.84
CA SER A 24 -10.68 4.89 1.66
C SER A 24 -10.07 4.10 0.53
N ALA A 25 -10.31 4.54 -0.69
CA ALA A 25 -9.65 3.97 -1.87
C ALA A 25 -8.15 4.27 -1.83
N VAL A 26 -7.36 3.29 -2.20
CA VAL A 26 -5.90 3.36 -2.22
C VAL A 26 -5.42 3.18 -3.66
N GLU A 27 -4.65 4.12 -4.15
CA GLU A 27 -3.97 4.02 -5.44
C GLU A 27 -2.48 4.19 -5.23
N GLY A 28 -1.71 3.15 -5.56
CA GLY A 28 -0.27 3.19 -5.47
C GLY A 28 0.37 3.18 -6.84
N SER A 29 1.55 3.75 -6.94
CA SER A 29 2.32 3.75 -8.18
C SER A 29 3.81 3.61 -7.90
N ARG A 30 4.50 2.99 -8.83
CA ARG A 30 5.94 2.79 -8.79
C ARG A 30 6.50 3.02 -10.17
N SER A 31 7.54 3.84 -10.26
CA SER A 31 8.29 4.04 -11.50
C SER A 31 9.64 3.38 -11.35
N VAL A 32 9.93 2.42 -12.23
CA VAL A 32 11.22 1.72 -12.26
C VAL A 32 11.88 2.02 -13.60
N GLN A 33 13.16 2.38 -13.54
CA GLN A 33 13.93 2.61 -14.74
C GLN A 33 14.17 1.27 -15.45
N GLY A 34 13.78 1.22 -16.72
CA GLY A 34 13.97 0.03 -17.54
C GLY A 34 15.41 -0.12 -18.05
N VAL A 35 15.62 -1.12 -18.88
CA VAL A 35 16.93 -1.39 -19.48
C VAL A 35 17.26 -0.28 -20.49
N TYR A 36 18.51 0.15 -20.53
CA TYR A 36 19.00 1.11 -21.50
C TYR A 36 18.86 0.54 -22.92
N ASP A 37 18.24 1.31 -23.80
CA ASP A 37 18.07 0.94 -25.20
C ASP A 37 18.88 1.91 -26.09
N PRO A 38 19.95 1.44 -26.74
CA PRO A 38 20.76 2.30 -27.59
C PRO A 38 20.02 2.87 -28.80
N GLU A 39 18.99 2.15 -29.28
CA GLU A 39 18.20 2.61 -30.41
C GLU A 39 17.33 3.81 -30.08
N LEU A 40 16.84 3.85 -28.83
CA LEU A 40 16.03 4.96 -28.33
C LEU A 40 16.87 6.07 -27.71
N GLY A 41 18.17 5.84 -27.51
CA GLY A 41 19.07 6.80 -26.92
C GLY A 41 18.89 7.01 -25.41
N GLY A 42 18.24 6.07 -24.72
CA GLY A 42 18.01 6.15 -23.28
C GLY A 42 17.29 4.92 -22.73
N SER A 43 16.96 4.96 -21.47
CA SER A 43 16.18 3.90 -20.83
C SER A 43 14.70 4.28 -20.77
N THR A 44 13.83 3.27 -20.90
CA THR A 44 12.39 3.47 -20.72
C THR A 44 12.04 3.29 -19.24
N SER A 45 11.08 4.08 -18.75
CA SER A 45 10.55 3.85 -17.40
C SER A 45 9.34 2.93 -17.46
N ILE A 46 9.30 1.99 -16.52
CA ILE A 46 8.17 1.09 -16.36
C ILE A 46 7.35 1.59 -15.17
N ASN A 47 6.10 1.91 -15.43
CA ASN A 47 5.18 2.36 -14.39
C ASN A 47 4.30 1.20 -13.95
N THR A 48 4.35 0.88 -12.68
CA THR A 48 3.49 -0.13 -12.05
C THR A 48 2.46 0.59 -11.20
N ARG A 49 1.20 0.20 -11.33
CA ARG A 49 0.10 0.76 -10.56
C ARG A 49 -0.65 -0.34 -9.84
N TYR A 50 -1.17 -0.03 -8.68
CA TYR A 50 -2.00 -0.97 -7.93
C TYR A 50 -3.09 -0.20 -7.19
N VAL A 51 -4.18 -0.90 -6.91
CA VAL A 51 -5.34 -0.33 -6.24
C VAL A 51 -5.88 -1.27 -5.19
N GLY A 52 -6.52 -0.70 -4.19
CA GLY A 52 -7.14 -1.44 -3.12
C GLY A 52 -7.94 -0.49 -2.23
N ARG A 53 -8.21 -0.94 -1.02
CA ARG A 53 -8.82 -0.10 0.00
C ARG A 53 -8.09 -0.28 1.32
N GLY A 54 -8.08 0.76 2.13
CA GLY A 54 -7.39 0.73 3.40
C GLY A 54 -7.88 1.76 4.37
N VAL A 55 -7.35 1.72 5.56
CA VAL A 55 -7.67 2.65 6.64
C VAL A 55 -6.45 3.52 6.92
N PHE A 56 -6.62 4.84 6.77
CA PHE A 56 -5.61 5.83 7.09
C PHE A 56 -5.75 6.23 8.56
N GLY A 57 -4.64 6.29 9.27
CA GLY A 57 -4.61 6.71 10.65
C GLY A 57 -3.34 7.47 10.98
N GLN A 58 -3.30 8.00 12.19
CA GLN A 58 -2.13 8.71 12.68
C GLN A 58 -1.34 7.82 13.63
N TYR A 59 -0.03 8.07 13.72
CA TYR A 59 0.80 7.40 14.72
C TYR A 59 0.51 7.96 16.09
N LYS A 60 0.61 7.10 17.11
CA LYS A 60 0.47 7.53 18.49
C LYS A 60 1.70 8.32 18.91
N ALA A 61 1.53 9.26 19.86
CA ALA A 61 2.62 10.12 20.32
C ALA A 61 3.84 9.31 20.77
N ARG A 62 3.64 8.16 21.39
CA ARG A 62 4.73 7.29 21.85
C ARG A 62 5.51 6.62 20.72
N GLU A 63 4.94 6.57 19.52
CA GLU A 63 5.56 5.97 18.34
C GLU A 63 6.36 7.01 17.54
N ILE A 64 6.12 8.29 17.78
CA ILE A 64 6.75 9.38 17.05
C ILE A 64 8.10 9.70 17.70
N ASP A 65 9.18 9.48 16.95
CA ASP A 65 10.54 9.73 17.43
C ASP A 65 11.18 10.99 16.82
N GLY A 66 10.50 11.62 15.86
CA GLY A 66 11.01 12.83 15.20
C GLY A 66 12.05 12.59 14.11
N THR A 67 12.46 11.34 13.91
CA THR A 67 13.43 10.97 12.86
C THR A 67 12.85 9.93 11.91
N ARG A 68 12.52 8.74 12.42
CA ARG A 68 11.94 7.67 11.62
C ARG A 68 10.44 7.86 11.40
N ILE A 69 9.74 8.27 12.46
CA ILE A 69 8.31 8.54 12.43
C ILE A 69 8.09 9.99 12.86
N LEU A 70 7.60 10.81 11.93
CA LEU A 70 7.29 12.21 12.19
C LEU A 70 5.83 12.36 12.59
N SER A 71 5.51 13.46 13.28
CA SER A 71 4.13 13.74 13.70
C SER A 71 3.17 13.90 12.53
N THR A 72 3.69 14.22 11.34
CA THR A 72 2.89 14.36 10.11
C THR A 72 2.76 13.07 9.31
N ASP A 73 3.46 12.00 9.72
CA ASP A 73 3.38 10.73 9.01
C ASP A 73 2.01 10.07 9.22
N ILE A 74 1.59 9.32 8.22
CA ILE A 74 0.30 8.63 8.23
C ILE A 74 0.56 7.13 8.20
N ARG A 75 -0.22 6.39 8.98
CA ARG A 75 -0.20 4.93 8.97
C ARG A 75 -1.38 4.45 8.14
N LEU A 76 -1.09 3.63 7.14
CA LEU A 76 -2.09 3.02 6.27
C LEU A 76 -2.11 1.53 6.50
N LYS A 77 -3.29 0.96 6.71
CA LYS A 77 -3.49 -0.49 6.79
C LYS A 77 -4.33 -0.96 5.61
N ILE A 78 -3.82 -1.94 4.88
CA ILE A 78 -4.48 -2.52 3.71
C ILE A 78 -4.55 -4.04 3.88
N LEU A 79 -5.68 -4.64 3.50
CA LEU A 79 -5.78 -6.10 3.45
C LEU A 79 -4.97 -6.62 2.25
N GLN A 80 -4.08 -7.60 2.50
CA GLN A 80 -3.21 -8.12 1.44
C GLN A 80 -3.99 -8.75 0.29
N ASN A 81 -5.12 -9.37 0.58
CA ASN A 81 -5.95 -10.02 -0.45
C ASN A 81 -6.86 -9.07 -1.21
N GLU A 82 -6.81 -7.76 -0.92
CA GLU A 82 -7.61 -6.75 -1.61
C GLU A 82 -6.76 -5.73 -2.37
N LEU A 83 -5.45 -5.95 -2.44
CA LEU A 83 -4.53 -5.06 -3.17
C LEU A 83 -4.11 -5.75 -4.46
N PHE A 84 -4.50 -5.17 -5.59
CA PHE A 84 -4.29 -5.77 -6.90
C PHE A 84 -3.60 -4.83 -7.86
N MET A 85 -2.82 -5.41 -8.78
CA MET A 85 -2.18 -4.66 -9.85
C MET A 85 -3.22 -4.08 -10.80
N LYS A 86 -2.94 -2.89 -11.32
CA LYS A 86 -3.78 -2.22 -12.31
C LYS A 86 -3.02 -2.09 -13.63
N GLU A 87 -3.66 -2.49 -14.72
CA GLU A 87 -3.13 -2.32 -16.07
C GLU A 87 -4.03 -1.35 -16.83
N GLY A 88 -3.49 -0.18 -17.17
CA GLY A 88 -4.30 0.88 -17.78
C GLY A 88 -5.43 1.28 -16.85
N ASP A 89 -6.67 1.13 -17.30
CA ASP A 89 -7.86 1.44 -16.52
C ASP A 89 -8.49 0.19 -15.88
N GLU A 90 -7.89 -0.98 -16.08
CA GLU A 90 -8.45 -2.23 -15.58
C GLU A 90 -7.69 -2.73 -14.33
N VAL A 91 -8.46 -3.15 -13.33
CA VAL A 91 -7.91 -3.80 -12.14
C VAL A 91 -7.77 -5.28 -12.44
N THR A 92 -6.56 -5.80 -12.32
CA THR A 92 -6.30 -7.23 -12.52
C THR A 92 -6.54 -8.01 -11.25
N GLN A 93 -6.47 -9.33 -11.32
CA GLN A 93 -6.53 -10.20 -10.14
C GLN A 93 -5.14 -10.57 -9.63
N THR A 94 -4.10 -9.93 -10.14
CA THR A 94 -2.72 -10.18 -9.72
C THR A 94 -2.46 -9.45 -8.41
N PRO A 95 -2.08 -10.16 -7.34
CA PRO A 95 -1.77 -9.51 -6.06
C PRO A 95 -0.61 -8.54 -6.20
N ALA A 96 -0.71 -7.40 -5.52
CA ALA A 96 0.34 -6.39 -5.49
C ALA A 96 0.96 -6.31 -4.10
N ALA A 97 2.21 -5.90 -4.05
CA ALA A 97 2.93 -5.65 -2.80
C ALA A 97 3.49 -4.24 -2.84
N PRO A 98 3.19 -3.39 -1.84
CA PRO A 98 3.79 -2.07 -1.77
C PRO A 98 5.28 -2.17 -1.45
N ALA A 99 6.04 -1.17 -1.84
CA ALA A 99 7.48 -1.11 -1.57
C ALA A 99 7.89 0.29 -1.17
N ILE A 100 9.00 0.39 -0.44
CA ILE A 100 9.57 1.68 -0.05
C ILE A 100 9.91 2.49 -1.30
N GLY A 101 9.49 3.74 -1.31
CA GLY A 101 9.67 4.62 -2.45
C GLY A 101 8.47 4.74 -3.37
N ASP A 102 7.48 3.86 -3.21
CA ASP A 102 6.23 3.97 -3.95
C ASP A 102 5.47 5.23 -3.54
N ARG A 103 4.52 5.64 -4.36
CA ARG A 103 3.58 6.70 -4.00
C ARG A 103 2.18 6.12 -3.86
N ILE A 104 1.53 6.45 -2.75
CA ILE A 104 0.14 6.06 -2.47
C ILE A 104 -0.64 7.33 -2.16
N ASN A 105 -1.65 7.65 -2.97
CA ASN A 105 -2.50 8.82 -2.79
C ASN A 105 -1.69 10.10 -2.54
N ASP A 106 -0.67 10.33 -3.37
CA ASP A 106 0.24 11.49 -3.31
C ASP A 106 1.17 11.52 -2.10
N HIS A 107 1.25 10.43 -1.35
CA HIS A 107 2.19 10.27 -0.25
C HIS A 107 3.30 9.30 -0.63
N ARG A 108 4.49 9.56 -0.09
CA ARG A 108 5.63 8.68 -0.30
C ARG A 108 5.63 7.56 0.73
N VAL A 109 5.88 6.33 0.28
CA VAL A 109 6.01 5.17 1.16
C VAL A 109 7.40 5.20 1.80
N MET A 110 7.43 5.32 3.11
CA MET A 110 8.67 5.37 3.89
C MET A 110 9.05 4.02 4.48
N ASN A 111 8.05 3.20 4.80
CA ASN A 111 8.28 1.87 5.36
C ASN A 111 7.06 0.98 5.08
N VAL A 112 7.32 -0.32 4.98
CA VAL A 112 6.28 -1.32 4.73
C VAL A 112 6.49 -2.48 5.70
N GLY A 113 5.44 -2.84 6.42
CA GLY A 113 5.44 -3.97 7.34
C GLY A 113 4.27 -4.89 7.09
N GLN A 114 4.33 -6.08 7.66
CA GLN A 114 3.24 -7.06 7.62
C GLN A 114 2.95 -7.51 9.03
N ASP A 115 1.69 -7.90 9.27
CA ASP A 115 1.35 -8.57 10.52
C ASP A 115 1.91 -10.01 10.52
N PRO A 116 2.02 -10.66 11.69
CA PRO A 116 2.57 -12.03 11.75
C PRO A 116 1.82 -13.05 10.91
N ALA A 117 0.53 -12.88 10.72
CA ALA A 117 -0.29 -13.77 9.89
C ALA A 117 -0.21 -13.43 8.40
N LYS A 118 0.45 -12.34 8.02
CA LYS A 118 0.55 -11.83 6.63
C LYS A 118 -0.83 -11.58 6.02
N ALA A 119 -1.74 -11.07 6.81
CA ALA A 119 -3.09 -10.74 6.38
C ALA A 119 -3.22 -9.27 5.96
N THR A 120 -2.36 -8.39 6.49
CA THR A 120 -2.40 -6.95 6.22
C THR A 120 -1.03 -6.39 5.91
N TRP A 121 -1.02 -5.28 5.19
CA TRP A 121 0.14 -4.40 5.05
C TRP A 121 -0.03 -3.21 5.99
N THR A 122 1.03 -2.87 6.71
CA THR A 122 1.10 -1.62 7.49
C THR A 122 2.13 -0.73 6.82
N ILE A 123 1.71 0.41 6.33
CA ILE A 123 2.53 1.28 5.49
C ILE A 123 2.68 2.64 6.17
N GLN A 124 3.92 3.12 6.26
CA GLN A 124 4.21 4.47 6.73
C GLN A 124 4.27 5.40 5.53
N LEU A 125 3.43 6.42 5.53
CA LEU A 125 3.33 7.40 4.45
C LEU A 125 3.78 8.77 4.92
N ARG A 126 4.48 9.48 4.04
CA ARG A 126 4.95 10.85 4.29
C ARG A 126 4.59 11.72 3.10
N LYS A 127 4.05 12.88 3.41
CA LYS A 127 3.68 13.85 2.39
C LYS A 127 4.89 14.52 1.74
#